data_1ed05fa7cbebf4928ec26872821881b0
#
_entry.id   1ed05fa7cbebf4928ec26872821881b0
#
_cell.length_a   1.000
_cell.length_b   1.000
_cell.length_c   1.000
_cell.angle_alpha   90.00
_cell.angle_beta   90.00
_cell.angle_gamma   90.00
#
_symmetry.space_group_name_H-M   'P 1'
#
loop_
_entity.id
_entity.type
_entity.pdbx_description
1 polymer ?
#
loop_
_entity_poly.entity_id
_entity_poly.type
_entity_poly.pdbx_seq_one_letter_code
_entity_poly.pdbx_strand_id
1 'polypeptide(L)'
;MKKLLNFRHLSRLVLTVLATIFVLNCTSEKFKESTDDTLNITEYLRANSEYSLFLEILDVTGYASFMNTYGTYTLFLPTNDAVTSLLNQLGVNSVKDIPLEDLKELAKLHILPQTVNTTSFTDGKIASPSLQGQFIITGAAFIEGASSITVNKEARIVSSNIIVGNGIIHVLDKVLRVANKTLAKTIEEDASLSLFTEALKATGWYDKLNKPVTYDQDSISSHLSVFAQTNEVFQKNGLNNLNDLKAKYSHLNDPLNPEDSLNLFVAYRIIPGLKYMADLAVTPAILTKAPLEVITIKLASDSLLINEVTFNGVLEKGVEINRTTSDVTTSNGALHYVKNNFFIKKRFPQPVYFDLGDQPEIRQLSSVFRKPGNFVSLSKSQLSEVDWPDNQSLTYVAASIGDGAYLDRAWNGDVIELLRFRNGFLDPITFDTPVIIKGKYKVWVSYRTNERSSASTQVSINGIPMSRTINFREYGNTTEPERVLESQGYKRHIEPHTNRFNCRLVGIIDIPTTGRHKITFEALQDSSNGQTWIDVVEFRPIDMDQLYPKFQAGGPGLIYQ
;
A
#
# COMPACT_ATOMS: atom_id res chain seq x y z
N MET A 1 -32.00 38.42 59.02
CA MET A 1 -30.79 37.57 59.22
C MET A 1 -31.03 36.09 59.50
N LYS A 2 -32.21 35.59 59.87
CA LYS A 2 -32.46 34.17 60.13
C LYS A 2 -32.71 33.27 58.87
N LYS A 3 -33.04 33.82 57.72
CA LYS A 3 -33.25 33.02 56.50
C LYS A 3 -32.00 32.67 55.70
N LEU A 4 -30.89 33.34 55.89
CA LEU A 4 -29.62 33.08 55.20
C LEU A 4 -28.78 31.94 55.86
N LEU A 5 -29.03 31.65 57.15
CA LEU A 5 -28.32 30.57 57.84
C LEU A 5 -28.81 29.16 57.39
N ASN A 6 -30.10 29.04 57.07
CA ASN A 6 -30.66 27.75 56.66
C ASN A 6 -30.20 27.28 55.27
N PHE A 7 -29.89 28.22 54.40
CA PHE A 7 -29.41 27.92 53.03
C PHE A 7 -27.99 27.34 53.03
N ARG A 8 -27.11 27.83 53.93
CA ARG A 8 -25.75 27.30 54.05
C ARG A 8 -25.70 25.89 54.66
N HIS A 9 -26.59 25.53 55.55
CA HIS A 9 -26.68 24.18 56.09
C HIS A 9 -27.28 23.20 55.11
N LEU A 10 -28.26 23.62 54.30
CA LEU A 10 -28.86 22.81 53.26
C LEU A 10 -27.87 22.55 52.11
N SER A 11 -27.08 23.55 51.69
CA SER A 11 -26.09 23.39 50.64
C SER A 11 -24.93 22.48 51.08
N ARG A 12 -24.51 22.55 52.35
CA ARG A 12 -23.50 21.62 52.91
C ARG A 12 -24.01 20.20 53.02
N LEU A 13 -25.30 19.98 53.39
CA LEU A 13 -25.92 18.68 53.43
C LEU A 13 -26.04 18.05 52.03
N VAL A 14 -26.42 18.83 51.04
CA VAL A 14 -26.50 18.38 49.63
C VAL A 14 -25.10 18.06 49.09
N LEU A 15 -24.06 18.86 49.41
CA LEU A 15 -22.69 18.60 48.96
C LEU A 15 -22.12 17.32 49.61
N THR A 16 -22.48 17.07 50.91
CA THR A 16 -22.03 15.85 51.59
C THR A 16 -22.75 14.61 51.08
N VAL A 17 -24.01 14.69 50.74
CA VAL A 17 -24.80 13.60 50.15
C VAL A 17 -24.32 13.31 48.71
N LEU A 18 -23.99 14.35 47.90
CA LEU A 18 -23.37 14.17 46.58
C LEU A 18 -22.00 13.51 46.68
N ALA A 19 -21.14 13.93 47.64
CA ALA A 19 -19.84 13.34 47.85
C ALA A 19 -19.92 11.86 48.30
N THR A 20 -20.90 11.51 49.14
CA THR A 20 -21.13 10.10 49.53
C THR A 20 -21.67 9.23 48.42
N ILE A 21 -22.48 9.80 47.49
CA ILE A 21 -22.96 9.06 46.31
C ILE A 21 -21.79 8.82 45.32
N PHE A 22 -20.83 9.74 45.21
CA PHE A 22 -19.62 9.54 44.37
C PHE A 22 -18.68 8.47 44.93
N VAL A 23 -18.61 8.31 46.27
CA VAL A 23 -17.73 7.29 46.89
C VAL A 23 -18.37 5.90 46.85
N LEU A 24 -19.73 5.81 46.77
CA LEU A 24 -20.43 4.54 46.72
C LEU A 24 -20.54 3.97 45.28
N ASN A 25 -20.21 4.75 44.26
CA ASN A 25 -20.18 4.27 42.86
C ASN A 25 -18.76 3.79 42.43
N CYS A 26 -17.80 3.74 43.34
CA CYS A 26 -16.59 2.96 43.14
C CYS A 26 -16.89 1.49 43.43
N THR A 27 -17.79 0.89 42.68
CA THR A 27 -17.77 -0.56 42.53
C THR A 27 -16.47 -0.86 41.79
N SER A 28 -15.51 -1.47 42.52
CA SER A 28 -14.45 -2.22 41.86
C SER A 28 -15.16 -3.13 40.85
N GLU A 29 -15.04 -2.84 39.57
CA GLU A 29 -15.25 -3.86 38.57
C GLU A 29 -14.32 -5.00 39.01
N LYS A 30 -14.90 -6.03 39.62
CA LYS A 30 -14.23 -7.30 39.72
C LYS A 30 -13.89 -7.62 38.26
N PHE A 31 -12.61 -7.50 37.91
CA PHE A 31 -12.11 -8.17 36.73
C PHE A 31 -12.66 -9.60 36.87
N LYS A 32 -13.65 -9.94 36.07
CA LYS A 32 -13.94 -11.34 35.81
C LYS A 32 -12.65 -11.82 35.17
N GLU A 33 -11.82 -12.54 35.91
CA GLU A 33 -10.89 -13.45 35.30
C GLU A 33 -11.75 -14.29 34.36
N SER A 34 -11.67 -14.00 33.08
CA SER A 34 -12.15 -14.89 32.05
C SER A 34 -11.22 -16.08 32.19
N THR A 35 -11.68 -17.12 32.88
CA THR A 35 -11.08 -18.46 32.79
C THR A 35 -11.45 -18.99 31.40
N ASP A 36 -10.90 -18.37 30.39
CA ASP A 36 -10.84 -18.96 29.06
C ASP A 36 -9.69 -19.97 29.13
N ASP A 37 -10.03 -21.25 29.19
CA ASP A 37 -9.08 -22.37 29.18
C ASP A 37 -8.38 -22.51 27.81
N THR A 38 -8.52 -21.53 26.91
CA THR A 38 -7.89 -21.51 25.61
C THR A 38 -6.39 -21.29 25.79
N LEU A 39 -5.60 -22.29 25.43
CA LEU A 39 -4.14 -22.24 25.48
C LEU A 39 -3.63 -21.05 24.66
N ASN A 40 -2.64 -20.33 25.19
CA ASN A 40 -1.90 -19.34 24.39
C ASN A 40 -0.92 -20.02 23.43
N ILE A 41 -0.28 -19.26 22.55
CA ILE A 41 0.65 -19.80 21.54
C ILE A 41 1.69 -20.74 22.17
N THR A 42 2.38 -20.32 23.22
CA THR A 42 3.49 -21.10 23.83
C THR A 42 2.97 -22.30 24.59
N GLU A 43 1.82 -22.23 25.23
CA GLU A 43 1.17 -23.36 25.88
C GLU A 43 0.71 -24.39 24.85
N TYR A 44 0.17 -23.93 23.71
CA TYR A 44 -0.17 -24.82 22.60
C TYR A 44 1.08 -25.57 22.10
N LEU A 45 2.22 -24.88 21.91
CA LEU A 45 3.45 -25.54 21.49
C LEU A 45 3.94 -26.55 22.54
N ARG A 46 3.84 -26.25 23.83
CA ARG A 46 4.21 -27.17 24.91
C ARG A 46 3.33 -28.40 25.00
N ALA A 47 2.06 -28.26 24.67
CA ALA A 47 1.11 -29.36 24.62
C ALA A 47 1.30 -30.29 23.40
N ASN A 48 2.02 -29.84 22.36
CA ASN A 48 2.18 -30.55 21.09
C ASN A 48 3.67 -30.80 20.79
N SER A 49 4.15 -32.01 21.07
CA SER A 49 5.56 -32.39 20.94
C SER A 49 6.13 -32.29 19.51
N GLU A 50 5.28 -32.25 18.51
CA GLU A 50 5.65 -32.10 17.09
C GLU A 50 6.23 -30.70 16.76
N TYR A 51 6.17 -29.73 17.69
CA TYR A 51 6.72 -28.39 17.56
C TYR A 51 7.83 -28.10 18.58
N SER A 52 8.34 -29.12 19.26
CA SER A 52 9.30 -28.96 20.36
C SER A 52 10.60 -28.31 19.96
N LEU A 53 11.10 -28.53 18.73
CA LEU A 53 12.33 -27.89 18.25
C LEU A 53 12.14 -26.39 17.97
N PHE A 54 10.99 -25.99 17.46
CA PHE A 54 10.73 -24.57 17.28
C PHE A 54 10.43 -23.87 18.62
N LEU A 55 9.77 -24.56 19.55
CA LEU A 55 9.61 -24.09 20.92
C LEU A 55 10.98 -23.86 21.59
N GLU A 56 11.95 -24.77 21.39
CA GLU A 56 13.32 -24.59 21.87
C GLU A 56 13.95 -23.30 21.30
N ILE A 57 13.76 -23.01 20.01
CA ILE A 57 14.19 -21.73 19.40
C ILE A 57 13.55 -20.54 20.12
N LEU A 58 12.24 -20.60 20.37
CA LEU A 58 11.53 -19.52 21.05
C LEU A 58 11.96 -19.33 22.51
N ASP A 59 12.24 -20.44 23.22
CA ASP A 59 12.70 -20.39 24.62
C ASP A 59 14.13 -19.84 24.71
N VAL A 60 15.07 -20.32 23.87
CA VAL A 60 16.47 -19.86 23.86
C VAL A 60 16.58 -18.39 23.46
N THR A 61 15.71 -17.91 22.57
CA THR A 61 15.71 -16.52 22.12
C THR A 61 14.90 -15.57 23.01
N GLY A 62 14.12 -16.10 23.97
CA GLY A 62 13.26 -15.35 24.87
C GLY A 62 11.90 -14.97 24.28
N TYR A 63 11.63 -15.31 23.02
CA TYR A 63 10.36 -14.95 22.35
C TYR A 63 9.16 -15.75 22.88
N ALA A 64 9.36 -16.92 23.47
CA ALA A 64 8.29 -17.63 24.17
C ALA A 64 7.70 -16.78 25.32
N SER A 65 8.55 -16.19 26.14
CA SER A 65 8.13 -15.31 27.24
C SER A 65 7.57 -13.98 26.74
N PHE A 66 8.17 -13.40 25.70
CA PHE A 66 7.69 -12.16 25.07
C PHE A 66 6.24 -12.30 24.59
N MET A 67 5.91 -13.33 23.84
CA MET A 67 4.56 -13.55 23.33
C MET A 67 3.52 -13.79 24.43
N ASN A 68 3.92 -14.28 25.60
CA ASN A 68 3.01 -14.50 26.74
C ASN A 68 2.66 -13.21 27.50
N THR A 69 3.43 -12.14 27.32
CA THR A 69 3.31 -10.96 28.19
C THR A 69 2.27 -9.98 27.67
N TYR A 70 2.24 -9.66 26.38
CA TYR A 70 1.33 -8.66 25.79
C TYR A 70 1.13 -8.89 24.29
N GLY A 71 -0.08 -8.62 23.79
CA GLY A 71 -0.40 -8.54 22.39
C GLY A 71 -1.04 -9.80 21.82
N THR A 72 -1.45 -9.66 20.56
CA THR A 72 -1.97 -10.76 19.74
C THR A 72 -1.06 -10.96 18.56
N TYR A 73 -0.76 -12.22 18.24
CA TYR A 73 0.23 -12.57 17.23
C TYR A 73 -0.30 -13.54 16.20
N THR A 74 0.36 -13.58 15.04
CA THR A 74 0.30 -14.73 14.15
C THR A 74 1.65 -15.42 14.18
N LEU A 75 1.66 -16.70 14.48
CA LEU A 75 2.86 -17.53 14.43
C LEU A 75 2.82 -18.41 13.18
N PHE A 76 3.82 -18.27 12.31
CA PHE A 76 4.13 -19.22 11.26
C PHE A 76 5.03 -20.30 11.86
N LEU A 77 4.45 -21.43 12.22
CA LEU A 77 5.06 -22.47 13.07
C LEU A 77 5.63 -23.61 12.25
N PRO A 78 6.96 -23.75 12.13
CA PRO A 78 7.56 -24.93 11.48
C PRO A 78 7.38 -26.20 12.31
N THR A 79 7.18 -27.33 11.63
CA THR A 79 7.21 -28.65 12.25
C THR A 79 8.64 -29.04 12.69
N ASN A 80 8.78 -30.07 13.55
CA ASN A 80 10.10 -30.60 13.90
C ASN A 80 10.87 -31.09 12.67
N ASP A 81 10.19 -31.69 11.69
CA ASP A 81 10.82 -32.11 10.44
C ASP A 81 11.40 -30.94 9.66
N ALA A 82 10.66 -29.81 9.62
CA ALA A 82 11.12 -28.58 9.01
C ALA A 82 12.38 -28.03 9.69
N VAL A 83 12.41 -28.01 11.04
CA VAL A 83 13.57 -27.56 11.80
C VAL A 83 14.74 -28.53 11.64
N THR A 84 14.50 -29.84 11.68
CA THR A 84 15.54 -30.87 11.44
C THR A 84 16.14 -30.72 10.04
N SER A 85 15.32 -30.44 9.04
CA SER A 85 15.80 -30.17 7.67
C SER A 85 16.72 -28.94 7.63
N LEU A 86 16.38 -27.86 8.38
CA LEU A 86 17.24 -26.67 8.52
C LEU A 86 18.57 -27.02 9.17
N LEU A 87 18.57 -27.76 10.28
CA LEU A 87 19.81 -28.18 10.98
C LEU A 87 20.73 -28.96 10.04
N ASN A 88 20.18 -29.92 9.31
CA ASN A 88 20.95 -30.70 8.32
C ASN A 88 21.55 -29.81 7.22
N GLN A 89 20.80 -28.82 6.72
CA GLN A 89 21.30 -27.90 5.71
C GLN A 89 22.42 -26.97 6.23
N LEU A 90 22.37 -26.61 7.52
CA LEU A 90 23.40 -25.82 8.16
C LEU A 90 24.61 -26.67 8.60
N GLY A 91 24.51 -28.01 8.58
CA GLY A 91 25.55 -28.93 9.02
C GLY A 91 25.75 -28.92 10.54
N VAL A 92 24.70 -28.63 11.31
CA VAL A 92 24.70 -28.60 12.78
C VAL A 92 23.79 -29.69 13.34
N ASN A 93 24.05 -30.09 14.59
CA ASN A 93 23.33 -31.23 15.21
C ASN A 93 22.15 -30.80 16.08
N SER A 94 22.15 -29.55 16.56
CA SER A 94 21.12 -29.05 17.45
C SER A 94 20.84 -27.56 17.23
N VAL A 95 19.70 -27.09 17.74
CA VAL A 95 19.32 -25.66 17.73
C VAL A 95 20.39 -24.81 18.42
N LYS A 96 21.02 -25.33 19.50
CA LYS A 96 22.02 -24.60 20.27
C LYS A 96 23.35 -24.39 19.56
N ASP A 97 23.59 -25.11 18.48
CA ASP A 97 24.78 -24.95 17.64
C ASP A 97 24.65 -23.75 16.67
N ILE A 98 23.44 -23.19 16.53
CA ILE A 98 23.19 -22.00 15.72
C ILE A 98 23.48 -20.74 16.57
N PRO A 99 24.17 -19.73 16.04
CA PRO A 99 24.39 -18.47 16.75
C PRO A 99 23.11 -17.85 17.25
N LEU A 100 23.10 -17.36 18.49
CA LEU A 100 21.89 -16.82 19.14
C LEU A 100 21.24 -15.67 18.35
N GLU A 101 22.04 -14.81 17.73
CA GLU A 101 21.49 -13.70 16.93
C GLU A 101 20.79 -14.21 15.67
N ASP A 102 21.30 -15.24 15.01
CA ASP A 102 20.65 -15.85 13.85
C ASP A 102 19.32 -16.53 14.25
N LEU A 103 19.30 -17.17 15.44
CA LEU A 103 18.06 -17.72 16.00
C LEU A 103 17.04 -16.64 16.32
N LYS A 104 17.48 -15.49 16.87
CA LYS A 104 16.58 -14.35 17.14
C LYS A 104 15.97 -13.79 15.88
N GLU A 105 16.79 -13.57 14.85
CA GLU A 105 16.30 -13.07 13.56
C GLU A 105 15.31 -14.08 12.89
N LEU A 106 15.63 -15.36 12.98
CA LEU A 106 14.75 -16.42 12.50
C LEU A 106 13.42 -16.42 13.27
N ALA A 107 13.44 -16.42 14.61
CA ALA A 107 12.23 -16.39 15.43
C ALA A 107 11.36 -15.16 15.10
N LYS A 108 11.97 -13.97 15.03
CA LYS A 108 11.27 -12.73 14.66
C LYS A 108 10.59 -12.80 13.29
N LEU A 109 11.21 -13.46 12.30
CA LEU A 109 10.63 -13.59 10.96
C LEU A 109 9.33 -14.40 10.98
N HIS A 110 9.21 -15.38 11.90
CA HIS A 110 8.04 -16.24 12.01
C HIS A 110 6.87 -15.62 12.80
N ILE A 111 7.05 -14.43 13.38
CA ILE A 111 6.06 -13.78 14.25
C ILE A 111 5.57 -12.48 13.62
N LEU A 112 4.26 -12.38 13.39
CA LEU A 112 3.60 -11.11 13.04
C LEU A 112 2.99 -10.47 14.30
N PRO A 113 3.10 -9.14 14.49
CA PRO A 113 2.55 -8.44 15.66
C PRO A 113 1.04 -8.14 15.53
N GLN A 114 0.30 -9.04 14.89
CA GLN A 114 -1.16 -8.97 14.72
C GLN A 114 -1.72 -10.35 14.35
N THR A 115 -3.03 -10.52 14.52
CA THR A 115 -3.72 -11.74 14.06
C THR A 115 -4.08 -11.64 12.58
N VAL A 116 -3.64 -12.60 11.78
CA VAL A 116 -3.92 -12.68 10.34
C VAL A 116 -4.47 -14.06 10.00
N ASN A 117 -5.72 -14.09 9.55
CA ASN A 117 -6.38 -15.31 9.09
C ASN A 117 -6.08 -15.56 7.61
N THR A 118 -6.05 -16.83 7.17
CA THR A 118 -5.80 -17.17 5.75
C THR A 118 -6.82 -16.57 4.79
N THR A 119 -8.02 -16.20 5.24
CA THR A 119 -9.02 -15.48 4.42
C THR A 119 -8.57 -14.08 3.98
N SER A 120 -7.60 -13.50 4.69
CA SER A 120 -6.99 -12.21 4.32
C SER A 120 -5.70 -12.34 3.53
N PHE A 121 -5.26 -13.57 3.24
CA PHE A 121 -4.09 -13.79 2.40
C PHE A 121 -4.42 -13.46 0.95
N THR A 122 -3.48 -12.77 0.32
CA THR A 122 -3.53 -12.48 -1.10
C THR A 122 -2.32 -13.13 -1.77
N ASP A 123 -2.26 -13.12 -3.09
CA ASP A 123 -1.05 -13.50 -3.80
C ASP A 123 -0.05 -12.33 -3.75
N GLY A 124 0.61 -12.17 -2.61
CA GLY A 124 1.50 -11.05 -2.32
C GLY A 124 1.88 -10.94 -0.84
N LYS A 125 2.38 -9.77 -0.45
CA LYS A 125 2.81 -9.53 0.93
C LYS A 125 1.62 -9.39 1.89
N ILE A 126 1.79 -9.90 3.10
CA ILE A 126 0.93 -9.55 4.24
C ILE A 126 1.17 -8.07 4.59
N ALA A 127 0.11 -7.35 4.95
CA ALA A 127 0.17 -5.89 5.14
C ALA A 127 1.17 -5.44 6.21
N SER A 128 1.32 -6.20 7.30
CA SER A 128 2.30 -5.92 8.35
C SER A 128 3.58 -6.70 8.16
N PRO A 129 4.74 -6.10 8.41
CA PRO A 129 5.99 -6.84 8.49
C PRO A 129 6.01 -7.76 9.72
N SER A 130 6.88 -8.77 9.69
CA SER A 130 7.22 -9.60 10.85
C SER A 130 7.97 -8.77 11.90
N LEU A 131 8.17 -9.33 13.11
CA LEU A 131 9.01 -8.69 14.12
C LEU A 131 10.47 -8.50 13.68
N GLN A 132 10.90 -9.23 12.67
CA GLN A 132 12.20 -9.07 12.02
C GLN A 132 12.26 -7.83 11.12
N GLY A 133 11.11 -7.30 10.67
CA GLY A 133 10.98 -6.17 9.77
C GLY A 133 10.77 -6.56 8.30
N GLN A 134 10.96 -7.81 7.92
CA GLN A 134 10.67 -8.30 6.57
C GLN A 134 9.21 -8.69 6.44
N PHE A 135 8.65 -8.49 5.23
CA PHE A 135 7.30 -8.90 4.93
C PHE A 135 7.22 -10.40 4.62
N ILE A 136 6.17 -11.03 5.10
CA ILE A 136 5.81 -12.40 4.72
C ILE A 136 4.99 -12.30 3.41
N ILE A 137 5.38 -13.11 2.44
CA ILE A 137 4.71 -13.19 1.14
C ILE A 137 3.89 -14.48 1.11
N THR A 138 2.62 -14.37 0.81
CA THR A 138 1.73 -15.50 0.62
C THR A 138 1.42 -15.69 -0.86
N GLY A 139 1.13 -16.89 -1.27
CA GLY A 139 0.73 -17.23 -2.63
C GLY A 139 -0.06 -18.53 -2.66
N ALA A 140 -0.68 -18.80 -3.79
CA ALA A 140 -1.31 -20.08 -4.07
C ALA A 140 -0.46 -20.88 -5.06
N ALA A 141 -0.25 -22.15 -4.78
CA ALA A 141 0.38 -23.09 -5.69
C ALA A 141 -0.41 -24.39 -5.78
N PHE A 142 -0.40 -24.98 -6.97
CA PHE A 142 -0.99 -26.30 -7.16
C PHE A 142 0.14 -27.34 -7.05
N ILE A 143 0.17 -28.06 -5.93
CA ILE A 143 1.26 -28.97 -5.58
C ILE A 143 0.65 -30.35 -5.33
N GLU A 144 1.19 -31.37 -5.96
CA GLU A 144 0.76 -32.79 -5.81
C GLU A 144 -0.75 -32.98 -6.03
N GLY A 145 -1.35 -32.21 -6.95
CA GLY A 145 -2.78 -32.32 -7.25
C GLY A 145 -3.72 -31.58 -6.30
N ALA A 146 -3.18 -30.82 -5.35
CA ALA A 146 -3.96 -30.02 -4.40
C ALA A 146 -3.57 -28.53 -4.42
N SER A 147 -4.54 -27.66 -4.17
CA SER A 147 -4.28 -26.24 -3.94
C SER A 147 -3.63 -26.07 -2.56
N SER A 148 -2.49 -25.42 -2.51
CA SER A 148 -1.71 -25.18 -1.30
C SER A 148 -1.40 -23.70 -1.16
N ILE A 149 -1.43 -23.18 0.07
CA ILE A 149 -0.95 -21.83 0.37
C ILE A 149 0.56 -21.90 0.59
N THR A 150 1.30 -21.11 -0.16
CA THR A 150 2.76 -20.97 -0.01
C THR A 150 3.11 -19.72 0.81
N VAL A 151 4.22 -19.80 1.52
CA VAL A 151 4.78 -18.70 2.32
C VAL A 151 6.23 -18.47 1.88
N ASN A 152 6.55 -17.22 1.53
CA ASN A 152 7.85 -16.79 0.96
C ASN A 152 8.31 -17.66 -0.22
N LYS A 153 7.36 -18.28 -0.96
CA LYS A 153 7.60 -19.23 -2.07
C LYS A 153 8.44 -20.47 -1.70
N GLU A 154 8.74 -20.65 -0.44
CA GLU A 154 9.60 -21.74 0.06
C GLU A 154 8.85 -22.76 0.89
N ALA A 155 7.98 -22.30 1.79
CA ALA A 155 7.21 -23.14 2.70
C ALA A 155 5.76 -23.28 2.25
N ARG A 156 5.10 -24.37 2.66
CA ARG A 156 3.66 -24.58 2.52
C ARG A 156 3.00 -24.54 3.88
N ILE A 157 1.78 -24.03 3.93
CA ILE A 157 0.94 -24.16 5.10
C ILE A 157 0.30 -25.54 5.10
N VAL A 158 0.63 -26.35 6.09
CA VAL A 158 0.09 -27.72 6.26
C VAL A 158 -1.12 -27.75 7.19
N SER A 159 -1.22 -26.79 8.11
CA SER A 159 -2.40 -26.55 8.95
C SER A 159 -2.55 -25.06 9.17
N SER A 160 -3.78 -24.53 9.10
CA SER A 160 -4.01 -23.10 9.14
C SER A 160 -5.08 -22.70 10.14
N ASN A 161 -5.03 -21.44 10.57
CA ASN A 161 -6.06 -20.82 11.39
C ASN A 161 -6.31 -21.55 12.72
N ILE A 162 -5.26 -22.08 13.35
CA ILE A 162 -5.35 -22.63 14.70
C ILE A 162 -5.48 -21.43 15.65
N ILE A 163 -6.70 -21.25 16.18
CA ILE A 163 -7.01 -20.13 17.06
C ILE A 163 -6.55 -20.49 18.48
N VAL A 164 -5.81 -19.60 19.11
CA VAL A 164 -5.31 -19.70 20.47
C VAL A 164 -5.59 -18.41 21.24
N GLY A 165 -5.47 -18.44 22.57
CA GLY A 165 -5.90 -17.33 23.45
C GLY A 165 -5.24 -15.98 23.11
N ASN A 166 -4.03 -15.97 22.57
CA ASN A 166 -3.30 -14.76 22.21
C ASN A 166 -2.92 -14.69 20.72
N GLY A 167 -3.62 -15.39 19.84
CA GLY A 167 -3.35 -15.27 18.41
C GLY A 167 -3.83 -16.39 17.51
N ILE A 168 -3.13 -16.52 16.37
CA ILE A 168 -3.39 -17.54 15.33
C ILE A 168 -2.08 -18.23 14.98
N ILE A 169 -2.13 -19.53 14.76
CA ILE A 169 -0.99 -20.32 14.30
C ILE A 169 -1.27 -20.86 12.90
N HIS A 170 -0.26 -20.75 12.02
CA HIS A 170 -0.19 -21.41 10.72
C HIS A 170 1.02 -22.34 10.70
N VAL A 171 0.81 -23.63 10.54
CA VAL A 171 1.88 -24.63 10.57
C VAL A 171 2.52 -24.74 9.20
N LEU A 172 3.87 -24.73 9.17
CA LEU A 172 4.68 -24.75 7.96
C LEU A 172 5.45 -26.08 7.82
N ASP A 173 5.62 -26.53 6.58
CA ASP A 173 6.47 -27.67 6.22
C ASP A 173 7.96 -27.33 6.12
N LYS A 174 8.32 -26.01 6.17
CA LYS A 174 9.70 -25.53 6.15
C LYS A 174 9.87 -24.31 7.06
N VAL A 175 11.11 -24.11 7.53
CA VAL A 175 11.50 -22.90 8.25
C VAL A 175 11.72 -21.76 7.26
N LEU A 176 11.13 -20.59 7.55
CA LEU A 176 11.34 -19.38 6.74
C LEU A 176 12.76 -18.84 6.97
N ARG A 177 13.37 -18.36 5.89
CA ARG A 177 14.73 -17.81 5.94
C ARG A 177 14.72 -16.31 5.88
N VAL A 178 15.54 -15.68 6.71
CA VAL A 178 15.79 -14.25 6.67
C VAL A 178 16.58 -13.93 5.39
N ALA A 179 16.07 -12.99 4.60
CA ALA A 179 16.78 -12.47 3.45
C ALA A 179 17.89 -11.51 3.93
N ASN A 180 19.12 -12.03 3.99
CA ASN A 180 20.29 -11.31 4.50
C ASN A 180 21.20 -10.74 3.40
N LYS A 181 20.99 -11.13 2.15
CA LYS A 181 21.75 -10.65 1.00
C LYS A 181 21.09 -9.43 0.38
N THR A 182 21.93 -8.47 -0.05
CA THR A 182 21.47 -7.31 -0.80
C THR A 182 21.01 -7.69 -2.21
N LEU A 183 20.27 -6.81 -2.88
CA LEU A 183 19.90 -6.96 -4.29
C LEU A 183 21.10 -7.28 -5.16
N ALA A 184 22.22 -6.54 -5.00
CA ALA A 184 23.44 -6.75 -5.78
C ALA A 184 24.01 -8.16 -5.58
N LYS A 185 24.09 -8.63 -4.33
CA LYS A 185 24.60 -9.96 -4.00
C LYS A 185 23.68 -11.07 -4.47
N THR A 186 22.37 -10.90 -4.30
CA THR A 186 21.37 -11.86 -4.79
C THR A 186 21.43 -12.00 -6.32
N ILE A 187 21.59 -10.89 -7.04
CA ILE A 187 21.74 -10.89 -8.50
C ILE A 187 23.07 -11.51 -8.92
N GLU A 188 24.18 -11.22 -8.23
CA GLU A 188 25.51 -11.73 -8.54
C GLU A 188 25.60 -13.26 -8.38
N GLU A 189 24.91 -13.81 -7.40
CA GLU A 189 24.93 -15.26 -7.11
C GLU A 189 24.02 -16.07 -8.05
N ASP A 190 23.13 -15.42 -8.77
CA ASP A 190 22.31 -16.07 -9.80
C ASP A 190 23.09 -16.13 -11.12
N ALA A 191 23.57 -17.33 -11.47
CA ALA A 191 24.31 -17.55 -12.71
C ALA A 191 23.53 -17.16 -13.97
N SER A 192 22.18 -17.20 -13.92
CA SER A 192 21.32 -16.78 -15.03
C SER A 192 21.32 -15.26 -15.24
N LEU A 193 21.80 -14.48 -14.27
CA LEU A 193 21.87 -13.01 -14.28
C LEU A 193 23.30 -12.48 -14.49
N SER A 194 24.27 -13.31 -14.89
CA SER A 194 25.68 -12.89 -14.97
C SER A 194 25.91 -11.68 -15.88
N LEU A 195 25.26 -11.62 -17.05
CA LEU A 195 25.36 -10.45 -17.94
C LEU A 195 24.70 -9.20 -17.36
N PHE A 196 23.59 -9.37 -16.63
CA PHE A 196 22.97 -8.26 -15.92
C PHE A 196 23.85 -7.74 -14.78
N THR A 197 24.52 -8.65 -14.06
CA THR A 197 25.54 -8.31 -13.06
C THR A 197 26.70 -7.51 -13.65
N GLU A 198 27.22 -7.91 -14.81
CA GLU A 198 28.25 -7.14 -15.53
C GLU A 198 27.76 -5.75 -15.91
N ALA A 199 26.51 -5.62 -16.38
CA ALA A 199 25.91 -4.33 -16.70
C ALA A 199 25.76 -3.44 -15.45
N LEU A 200 25.33 -4.01 -14.31
CA LEU A 200 25.25 -3.29 -13.02
C LEU A 200 26.64 -2.75 -12.60
N LYS A 201 27.68 -3.57 -12.72
CA LYS A 201 29.05 -3.17 -12.37
C LYS A 201 29.58 -2.10 -13.33
N ALA A 202 29.37 -2.27 -14.62
CA ALA A 202 29.82 -1.31 -15.63
C ALA A 202 29.18 0.08 -15.49
N THR A 203 27.94 0.14 -14.96
CA THR A 203 27.19 1.39 -14.80
C THR A 203 27.24 1.96 -13.37
N GLY A 204 27.97 1.31 -12.45
CA GLY A 204 28.06 1.72 -11.04
C GLY A 204 26.77 1.50 -10.22
N TRP A 205 25.76 0.82 -10.78
CA TRP A 205 24.54 0.48 -10.06
C TRP A 205 24.72 -0.68 -9.09
N TYR A 206 25.71 -1.55 -9.31
CA TYR A 206 26.03 -2.63 -8.39
C TYR A 206 26.28 -2.10 -6.97
N ASP A 207 27.15 -1.09 -6.83
CA ASP A 207 27.49 -0.51 -5.52
C ASP A 207 26.29 0.19 -4.86
N LYS A 208 25.41 0.80 -5.66
CA LYS A 208 24.18 1.42 -5.17
C LYS A 208 23.20 0.37 -4.63
N LEU A 209 23.06 -0.78 -5.32
CA LEU A 209 22.21 -1.90 -4.93
C LEU A 209 22.83 -2.76 -3.81
N ASN A 210 24.10 -2.57 -3.49
CA ASN A 210 24.81 -3.30 -2.43
C ASN A 210 24.80 -2.56 -1.07
N LYS A 211 24.12 -1.44 -0.97
CA LYS A 211 24.03 -0.68 0.28
C LYS A 211 22.93 -1.22 1.18
N PRO A 212 23.13 -1.22 2.51
CA PRO A 212 22.07 -1.52 3.45
C PRO A 212 20.94 -0.48 3.37
N VAL A 213 19.77 -0.86 3.86
CA VAL A 213 18.64 0.07 3.95
C VAL A 213 18.95 1.19 4.92
N THR A 214 18.60 2.40 4.54
CA THR A 214 18.61 3.58 5.41
C THR A 214 17.22 4.20 5.40
N TYR A 215 16.93 5.00 6.41
CA TYR A 215 15.71 5.78 6.51
C TYR A 215 16.10 7.26 6.53
N ASP A 216 15.36 8.07 5.81
CA ASP A 216 15.54 9.52 5.83
C ASP A 216 14.84 10.18 7.03
N GLN A 217 14.83 11.52 7.08
CA GLN A 217 14.21 12.27 8.17
C GLN A 217 12.69 12.06 8.27
N ASP A 218 12.05 11.71 7.15
CA ASP A 218 10.61 11.43 7.04
C ASP A 218 10.30 9.93 7.21
N SER A 219 11.28 9.15 7.69
CA SER A 219 11.19 7.69 7.86
C SER A 219 10.93 6.93 6.54
N ILE A 220 11.22 7.54 5.40
CA ILE A 220 11.14 6.88 4.10
C ILE A 220 12.35 5.98 3.91
N SER A 221 12.09 4.72 3.61
CA SER A 221 13.14 3.72 3.44
C SER A 221 13.83 3.84 2.09
N SER A 222 15.13 3.55 2.04
CA SER A 222 15.92 3.50 0.81
C SER A 222 15.78 2.19 0.03
N HIS A 223 14.78 1.37 0.30
CA HIS A 223 14.54 0.13 -0.45
C HIS A 223 14.39 0.39 -1.95
N LEU A 224 14.83 -0.59 -2.75
CA LEU A 224 14.68 -0.58 -4.19
C LEU A 224 14.04 -1.87 -4.67
N SER A 225 13.40 -1.84 -5.83
CA SER A 225 12.97 -3.05 -6.53
C SER A 225 13.57 -3.08 -7.92
N VAL A 226 14.00 -4.26 -8.37
CA VAL A 226 14.75 -4.43 -9.61
C VAL A 226 14.02 -5.40 -10.53
N PHE A 227 13.89 -5.04 -11.81
CA PHE A 227 13.42 -5.91 -12.88
C PHE A 227 14.62 -6.46 -13.64
N ALA A 228 15.11 -7.64 -13.21
CA ALA A 228 16.28 -8.28 -13.79
C ALA A 228 15.94 -9.03 -15.09
N GLN A 229 16.88 -9.04 -15.99
CA GLN A 229 16.83 -9.71 -17.28
C GLN A 229 17.85 -10.83 -17.32
N THR A 230 17.40 -12.05 -17.60
CA THR A 230 18.29 -13.23 -17.64
C THR A 230 19.18 -13.23 -18.89
N ASN A 231 20.26 -13.98 -18.83
CA ASN A 231 21.17 -14.21 -19.97
C ASN A 231 20.40 -14.72 -21.20
N GLU A 232 19.45 -15.63 -20.99
CA GLU A 232 18.61 -16.16 -22.07
C GLU A 232 17.79 -15.05 -22.75
N VAL A 233 17.22 -14.13 -21.96
CA VAL A 233 16.46 -13.00 -22.49
C VAL A 233 17.38 -12.05 -23.24
N PHE A 234 18.58 -11.80 -22.76
CA PHE A 234 19.58 -11.01 -23.50
C PHE A 234 19.95 -11.66 -24.83
N GLN A 235 20.25 -12.96 -24.82
CA GLN A 235 20.64 -13.72 -26.02
C GLN A 235 19.52 -13.73 -27.07
N LYS A 236 18.27 -13.89 -26.68
CA LYS A 236 17.10 -13.78 -27.58
C LYS A 236 17.00 -12.42 -28.28
N ASN A 237 17.61 -11.38 -27.70
CA ASN A 237 17.67 -10.03 -28.24
C ASN A 237 19.03 -9.71 -28.91
N GLY A 238 19.86 -10.73 -29.18
CA GLY A 238 21.16 -10.60 -29.85
C GLY A 238 22.27 -10.01 -28.99
N LEU A 239 22.15 -10.10 -27.67
CA LEU A 239 23.06 -9.54 -26.69
C LEU A 239 23.71 -10.71 -25.91
N ASN A 240 24.92 -11.07 -26.23
CA ASN A 240 25.57 -12.25 -25.69
C ASN A 240 26.61 -11.94 -24.59
N ASN A 241 27.07 -10.68 -24.54
CA ASN A 241 28.07 -10.24 -23.60
C ASN A 241 28.00 -8.73 -23.37
N LEU A 242 28.78 -8.21 -22.43
CA LEU A 242 28.80 -6.78 -22.07
C LEU A 242 29.19 -5.87 -23.23
N ASN A 243 30.05 -6.34 -24.16
CA ASN A 243 30.45 -5.53 -25.32
C ASN A 243 29.27 -5.32 -26.27
N ASP A 244 28.43 -6.34 -26.46
CA ASP A 244 27.21 -6.20 -27.27
C ASP A 244 26.25 -5.17 -26.62
N LEU A 245 26.12 -5.21 -25.28
CA LEU A 245 25.35 -4.21 -24.53
C LEU A 245 25.90 -2.79 -24.70
N LYS A 246 27.23 -2.63 -24.55
CA LYS A 246 27.92 -1.34 -24.77
C LYS A 246 27.72 -0.85 -26.19
N ALA A 247 27.97 -1.69 -27.18
CA ALA A 247 27.83 -1.33 -28.59
C ALA A 247 26.41 -0.89 -28.95
N LYS A 248 25.38 -1.52 -28.31
CA LYS A 248 23.97 -1.21 -28.58
C LYS A 248 23.45 0.01 -27.82
N TYR A 249 23.87 0.20 -26.58
CA TYR A 249 23.25 1.17 -25.68
C TYR A 249 24.19 2.29 -25.18
N SER A 250 25.51 2.12 -25.11
CA SER A 250 26.41 3.14 -24.58
C SER A 250 26.78 4.17 -25.66
N HIS A 251 25.96 5.21 -25.80
CA HIS A 251 26.18 6.23 -26.84
C HIS A 251 27.33 7.20 -26.54
N LEU A 252 27.69 7.35 -25.25
CA LEU A 252 28.82 8.16 -24.81
C LEU A 252 30.10 7.35 -24.65
N ASN A 253 30.05 6.03 -24.80
CA ASN A 253 31.13 5.09 -24.46
C ASN A 253 31.66 5.24 -23.02
N ASP A 254 30.84 5.79 -22.14
CA ASP A 254 31.10 5.97 -20.72
C ASP A 254 29.90 5.49 -19.89
N PRO A 255 29.76 4.19 -19.66
CA PRO A 255 28.62 3.63 -18.91
C PRO A 255 28.47 4.13 -17.45
N LEU A 256 29.54 4.70 -16.85
CA LEU A 256 29.46 5.31 -15.52
C LEU A 256 28.75 6.66 -15.54
N ASN A 257 28.77 7.34 -16.68
CA ASN A 257 28.05 8.60 -16.83
C ASN A 257 26.53 8.37 -16.71
N PRO A 258 25.84 9.07 -15.79
CA PRO A 258 24.39 8.93 -15.62
C PRO A 258 23.55 9.25 -16.88
N GLU A 259 24.10 10.03 -17.81
CA GLU A 259 23.44 10.38 -19.08
C GLU A 259 23.70 9.34 -20.18
N ASP A 260 24.65 8.42 -19.98
CA ASP A 260 24.91 7.35 -20.95
C ASP A 260 23.68 6.43 -21.07
N SER A 261 23.30 6.09 -22.30
CA SER A 261 22.12 5.30 -22.55
C SER A 261 22.19 3.88 -21.95
N LEU A 262 23.39 3.31 -21.71
CA LEU A 262 23.51 2.05 -21.00
C LEU A 262 23.26 2.24 -19.49
N ASN A 263 23.72 3.35 -18.91
CA ASN A 263 23.37 3.70 -17.52
C ASN A 263 21.85 3.87 -17.39
N LEU A 264 21.25 4.64 -18.29
CA LEU A 264 19.80 4.84 -18.31
C LEU A 264 19.03 3.52 -18.54
N PHE A 265 19.55 2.63 -19.38
CA PHE A 265 18.96 1.29 -19.60
C PHE A 265 18.92 0.46 -18.31
N VAL A 266 19.98 0.49 -17.51
CA VAL A 266 20.02 -0.19 -16.22
C VAL A 266 19.14 0.55 -15.21
N ALA A 267 19.25 1.86 -15.08
CA ALA A 267 18.48 2.69 -14.16
C ALA A 267 16.96 2.56 -14.39
N TYR A 268 16.53 2.36 -15.63
CA TYR A 268 15.14 2.16 -16.03
C TYR A 268 14.52 0.86 -15.49
N ARG A 269 15.34 -0.09 -15.06
CA ARG A 269 14.93 -1.37 -14.44
C ARG A 269 14.87 -1.31 -12.92
N ILE A 270 15.18 -0.16 -12.34
CA ILE A 270 15.26 0.03 -10.90
C ILE A 270 14.20 1.03 -10.49
N ILE A 271 13.33 0.66 -9.57
CA ILE A 271 12.28 1.52 -9.03
C ILE A 271 12.48 1.77 -7.53
N PRO A 272 12.07 2.93 -7.00
CA PRO A 272 12.13 3.20 -5.58
C PRO A 272 11.10 2.37 -4.79
N GLY A 273 11.49 2.04 -3.56
CA GLY A 273 10.64 1.35 -2.60
C GLY A 273 10.66 -0.18 -2.74
N LEU A 274 10.17 -0.84 -1.70
CA LEU A 274 9.97 -2.28 -1.66
C LEU A 274 8.60 -2.58 -2.29
N LYS A 275 8.63 -3.02 -3.55
CA LYS A 275 7.43 -3.31 -4.34
C LYS A 275 7.40 -4.77 -4.75
N TYR A 276 6.40 -5.50 -4.29
CA TYR A 276 6.09 -6.85 -4.74
C TYR A 276 5.05 -6.82 -5.87
N MET A 277 4.80 -7.94 -6.53
CA MET A 277 3.88 -8.01 -7.67
C MET A 277 2.47 -7.50 -7.32
N ALA A 278 2.00 -7.77 -6.11
CA ALA A 278 0.71 -7.24 -5.65
C ALA A 278 0.68 -5.70 -5.56
N ASP A 279 1.79 -5.08 -5.12
CA ASP A 279 1.92 -3.62 -5.11
C ASP A 279 1.99 -3.05 -6.53
N LEU A 280 2.69 -3.76 -7.43
CA LEU A 280 2.80 -3.38 -8.83
C LEU A 280 1.45 -3.44 -9.55
N ALA A 281 0.63 -4.46 -9.25
CA ALA A 281 -0.67 -4.66 -9.88
C ALA A 281 -1.65 -3.50 -9.69
N VAL A 282 -1.52 -2.77 -8.56
CA VAL A 282 -2.39 -1.63 -8.22
C VAL A 282 -1.74 -0.27 -8.53
N THR A 283 -0.52 -0.27 -9.09
CA THR A 283 0.22 0.96 -9.39
C THR A 283 0.43 1.09 -10.90
N PRO A 284 -0.42 1.83 -11.62
CA PRO A 284 -0.41 1.85 -13.09
C PRO A 284 0.83 2.53 -13.71
N ALA A 285 1.51 3.40 -12.96
CA ALA A 285 2.73 4.07 -13.42
C ALA A 285 3.68 4.28 -12.24
N ILE A 286 4.95 3.96 -12.43
CA ILE A 286 5.98 4.00 -11.39
C ILE A 286 7.22 4.72 -11.94
N LEU A 287 7.72 5.72 -11.20
CA LEU A 287 9.01 6.35 -11.48
C LEU A 287 10.14 5.32 -11.38
N THR A 288 11.06 5.39 -12.32
CA THR A 288 12.28 4.61 -12.29
C THR A 288 13.46 5.44 -11.76
N LYS A 289 14.62 4.81 -11.61
CA LYS A 289 15.86 5.56 -11.30
C LYS A 289 16.48 6.23 -12.55
N ALA A 290 15.96 5.96 -13.75
CA ALA A 290 16.25 6.79 -14.92
C ALA A 290 15.46 8.11 -14.80
N PRO A 291 16.14 9.27 -14.86
CA PRO A 291 15.51 10.57 -14.60
C PRO A 291 14.28 10.82 -15.49
N LEU A 292 13.17 11.23 -14.88
CA LEU A 292 11.89 11.56 -15.56
C LEU A 292 11.28 10.41 -16.38
N GLU A 293 11.76 9.18 -16.19
CA GLU A 293 11.23 8.01 -16.89
C GLU A 293 10.39 7.13 -15.96
N VAL A 294 9.27 6.67 -16.49
CA VAL A 294 8.34 5.78 -15.79
C VAL A 294 8.22 4.45 -16.52
N ILE A 295 7.90 3.40 -15.77
CA ILE A 295 7.29 2.20 -16.30
C ILE A 295 5.80 2.24 -16.03
N THR A 296 5.00 1.78 -16.99
CA THR A 296 3.58 1.51 -16.76
C THR A 296 3.39 0.03 -16.50
N ILE A 297 2.49 -0.29 -15.57
CA ILE A 297 2.12 -1.67 -15.24
C ILE A 297 0.65 -1.87 -15.59
N LYS A 298 0.37 -2.96 -16.30
CA LYS A 298 -0.98 -3.39 -16.64
C LYS A 298 -1.21 -4.80 -16.15
N LEU A 299 -2.26 -4.99 -15.36
CA LEU A 299 -2.76 -6.34 -15.05
C LEU A 299 -3.59 -6.84 -16.22
N ALA A 300 -3.16 -7.94 -16.83
CA ALA A 300 -3.83 -8.61 -17.93
C ALA A 300 -4.10 -10.07 -17.54
N SER A 301 -5.33 -10.37 -17.17
CA SER A 301 -5.73 -11.65 -16.58
C SER A 301 -4.90 -11.95 -15.31
N ASP A 302 -3.96 -12.85 -15.40
CA ASP A 302 -3.08 -13.30 -14.31
C ASP A 302 -1.63 -12.81 -14.45
N SER A 303 -1.35 -11.98 -15.47
CA SER A 303 0.00 -11.51 -15.80
C SER A 303 0.13 -10.00 -15.60
N LEU A 304 1.29 -9.57 -15.12
CA LEU A 304 1.67 -8.15 -15.08
C LEU A 304 2.55 -7.82 -16.28
N LEU A 305 2.12 -6.83 -17.06
CA LEU A 305 2.78 -6.37 -18.27
C LEU A 305 3.40 -5.00 -18.05
N ILE A 306 4.71 -4.90 -18.27
CA ILE A 306 5.45 -3.64 -18.26
C ILE A 306 5.31 -2.97 -19.62
N ASN A 307 4.89 -1.70 -19.64
CA ASN A 307 4.91 -0.85 -20.83
C ASN A 307 4.06 -1.34 -22.00
N GLU A 308 2.94 -2.02 -21.74
CA GLU A 308 1.96 -2.25 -22.80
C GLU A 308 1.27 -0.94 -23.17
N VAL A 309 1.27 -0.59 -24.45
CA VAL A 309 0.67 0.65 -24.94
C VAL A 309 0.17 0.48 -26.37
N THR A 310 -0.97 1.08 -26.69
CA THR A 310 -1.40 1.23 -28.09
C THR A 310 -0.87 2.54 -28.63
N PHE A 311 -0.06 2.47 -29.67
CA PHE A 311 0.55 3.63 -30.30
C PHE A 311 0.15 3.70 -31.78
N ASN A 312 -0.45 4.81 -32.20
CA ASN A 312 -0.98 5.00 -33.57
C ASN A 312 -1.86 3.81 -34.05
N GLY A 313 -2.69 3.27 -33.15
CA GLY A 313 -3.57 2.13 -33.43
C GLY A 313 -2.88 0.76 -33.41
N VAL A 314 -1.57 0.69 -33.17
CA VAL A 314 -0.81 -0.55 -33.05
C VAL A 314 -0.56 -0.89 -31.60
N LEU A 315 -0.95 -2.09 -31.18
CA LEU A 315 -0.67 -2.59 -29.82
C LEU A 315 0.82 -2.97 -29.72
N GLU A 316 1.56 -2.20 -28.95
CA GLU A 316 2.88 -2.61 -28.46
C GLU A 316 2.70 -3.49 -27.24
N LYS A 317 2.95 -4.78 -27.40
CA LYS A 317 2.82 -5.74 -26.30
C LYS A 317 3.75 -5.38 -25.14
N GLY A 318 3.22 -5.43 -23.92
CA GLY A 318 3.98 -5.27 -22.71
C GLY A 318 4.97 -6.43 -22.49
N VAL A 319 5.95 -6.17 -21.61
CA VAL A 319 6.89 -7.20 -21.17
C VAL A 319 6.35 -7.83 -19.89
N GLU A 320 6.14 -9.13 -19.94
CA GLU A 320 5.61 -9.88 -18.81
C GLU A 320 6.64 -10.03 -17.69
N ILE A 321 6.22 -9.79 -16.45
CA ILE A 321 6.98 -10.12 -15.26
C ILE A 321 6.79 -11.62 -14.99
N ASN A 322 7.87 -12.36 -14.82
CA ASN A 322 7.80 -13.80 -14.53
C ASN A 322 7.30 -14.03 -13.09
N ARG A 323 6.04 -14.35 -12.94
CA ARG A 323 5.38 -14.53 -11.65
C ARG A 323 6.02 -15.62 -10.79
N THR A 324 6.50 -16.69 -11.41
CA THR A 324 7.04 -17.84 -10.69
C THR A 324 8.36 -17.52 -10.00
N THR A 325 9.24 -16.76 -10.68
CA THR A 325 10.59 -16.46 -10.19
C THR A 325 10.71 -15.07 -9.55
N SER A 326 9.73 -14.18 -9.72
CA SER A 326 9.71 -12.83 -9.15
C SER A 326 9.34 -12.82 -7.65
N ASP A 327 9.27 -11.65 -7.04
CA ASP A 327 9.03 -11.45 -5.60
C ASP A 327 10.11 -12.09 -4.72
N VAL A 328 11.37 -12.04 -5.15
CA VAL A 328 12.49 -12.48 -4.33
C VAL A 328 12.82 -11.37 -3.33
N THR A 329 12.58 -11.63 -2.06
CA THR A 329 12.92 -10.71 -0.97
C THR A 329 14.44 -10.68 -0.77
N THR A 330 15.00 -9.48 -0.64
CA THR A 330 16.40 -9.24 -0.29
C THR A 330 16.49 -8.34 0.93
N SER A 331 17.66 -8.21 1.53
CA SER A 331 17.84 -7.37 2.73
C SER A 331 17.55 -5.87 2.49
N ASN A 332 17.55 -5.42 1.23
CA ASN A 332 17.38 -4.02 0.88
C ASN A 332 16.40 -3.79 -0.30
N GLY A 333 15.59 -4.80 -0.66
CA GLY A 333 14.63 -4.64 -1.75
C GLY A 333 13.96 -5.92 -2.23
N ALA A 334 13.34 -5.84 -3.40
CA ALA A 334 12.72 -6.95 -4.09
C ALA A 334 13.29 -7.14 -5.50
N LEU A 335 13.48 -8.40 -5.90
CA LEU A 335 13.96 -8.76 -7.24
C LEU A 335 12.84 -9.42 -8.03
N HIS A 336 12.64 -8.94 -9.26
CA HIS A 336 11.71 -9.48 -10.23
C HIS A 336 12.44 -9.88 -11.51
N TYR A 337 11.94 -10.89 -12.18
CA TYR A 337 12.45 -11.37 -13.45
C TYR A 337 11.48 -11.02 -14.58
N VAL A 338 12.01 -10.54 -15.69
CA VAL A 338 11.21 -10.22 -16.87
C VAL A 338 11.44 -11.23 -17.99
N LYS A 339 10.36 -11.55 -18.73
CA LYS A 339 10.40 -12.55 -19.80
C LYS A 339 10.93 -12.02 -21.13
N ASN A 340 11.10 -10.69 -21.27
CA ASN A 340 11.64 -10.09 -22.47
C ASN A 340 12.42 -8.80 -22.15
N ASN A 341 13.12 -8.27 -23.15
CA ASN A 341 13.82 -7.00 -23.04
C ASN A 341 12.83 -5.84 -23.09
N PHE A 342 13.07 -4.82 -22.28
CA PHE A 342 12.35 -3.54 -22.36
C PHE A 342 13.35 -2.39 -22.25
N PHE A 343 12.98 -1.25 -22.78
CA PHE A 343 13.82 -0.07 -22.86
C PHE A 343 12.96 1.19 -22.73
N ILE A 344 13.60 2.33 -22.55
CA ILE A 344 12.92 3.62 -22.43
C ILE A 344 12.12 3.87 -23.70
N LYS A 345 10.79 3.97 -23.55
CA LYS A 345 9.87 4.32 -24.62
C LYS A 345 9.32 5.72 -24.41
N LYS A 346 9.06 6.43 -25.48
CA LYS A 346 8.31 7.69 -25.39
C LYS A 346 6.94 7.40 -24.78
N ARG A 347 6.61 8.08 -23.68
CA ARG A 347 5.33 7.90 -22.98
C ARG A 347 4.33 8.92 -23.44
N PHE A 348 3.09 8.45 -23.55
CA PHE A 348 1.92 9.30 -23.80
C PHE A 348 1.15 9.47 -22.50
N PRO A 349 0.44 10.60 -22.36
CA PRO A 349 -0.47 10.80 -21.25
C PRO A 349 -1.41 9.60 -21.07
N GLN A 350 -1.52 9.13 -19.83
CA GLN A 350 -2.44 8.05 -19.43
C GLN A 350 -3.43 8.59 -18.40
N PRO A 351 -4.66 8.07 -18.35
CA PRO A 351 -5.59 8.49 -17.31
C PRO A 351 -5.08 8.07 -15.93
N VAL A 352 -5.18 8.99 -14.98
CA VAL A 352 -4.91 8.72 -13.57
C VAL A 352 -6.20 8.95 -12.79
N TYR A 353 -6.64 7.93 -12.07
CA TYR A 353 -7.78 7.96 -11.18
C TYR A 353 -7.26 7.94 -9.75
N PHE A 354 -7.26 9.09 -9.12
CA PHE A 354 -6.74 9.27 -7.79
C PHE A 354 -7.89 9.21 -6.77
N ASP A 355 -8.09 8.04 -6.18
CA ASP A 355 -8.95 7.83 -5.03
C ASP A 355 -8.30 8.49 -3.81
N LEU A 356 -8.92 9.54 -3.27
CA LEU A 356 -8.35 10.29 -2.15
C LEU A 356 -8.34 9.48 -0.84
N GLY A 357 -9.21 8.46 -0.73
CA GLY A 357 -9.23 7.54 0.39
C GLY A 357 -8.10 6.52 0.38
N ASP A 358 -7.45 6.33 -0.77
CA ASP A 358 -6.39 5.32 -0.95
C ASP A 358 -5.01 5.85 -0.53
N GLN A 359 -4.91 6.35 0.72
CA GLN A 359 -3.64 6.80 1.29
C GLN A 359 -2.84 5.62 1.85
N PRO A 360 -1.49 5.67 1.82
CA PRO A 360 -0.64 4.57 2.30
C PRO A 360 -0.97 4.11 3.72
N GLU A 361 -1.18 5.05 4.64
CA GLU A 361 -1.45 4.75 6.05
C GLU A 361 -2.87 4.22 6.25
N ILE A 362 -3.86 4.74 5.51
CA ILE A 362 -5.25 4.27 5.57
C ILE A 362 -5.33 2.84 5.03
N ARG A 363 -4.61 2.54 3.97
CA ARG A 363 -4.53 1.20 3.37
C ARG A 363 -3.99 0.14 4.36
N GLN A 364 -3.12 0.53 5.27
CA GLN A 364 -2.58 -0.35 6.31
C GLN A 364 -3.59 -0.72 7.39
N LEU A 365 -4.67 0.06 7.54
CA LEU A 365 -5.73 -0.19 8.53
C LEU A 365 -6.70 -1.25 8.00
N SER A 366 -6.30 -2.52 8.04
CA SER A 366 -7.04 -3.65 7.47
C SER A 366 -8.47 -3.83 8.02
N SER A 367 -8.73 -3.34 9.24
CA SER A 367 -10.06 -3.35 9.86
C SER A 367 -10.96 -2.20 9.41
N VAL A 368 -10.42 -1.18 8.74
CA VAL A 368 -11.12 0.05 8.35
C VAL A 368 -11.15 0.23 6.84
N PHE A 369 -9.98 0.07 6.18
CA PHE A 369 -9.85 0.33 4.76
C PHE A 369 -10.80 -0.52 3.92
N ARG A 370 -11.73 0.13 3.23
CA ARG A 370 -12.77 -0.49 2.39
C ARG A 370 -13.59 -1.56 3.11
N LYS A 371 -13.79 -1.39 4.44
CA LYS A 371 -14.66 -2.26 5.24
C LYS A 371 -15.96 -1.53 5.55
N PRO A 372 -17.08 -1.88 4.91
CA PRO A 372 -18.33 -1.13 5.03
C PRO A 372 -18.76 -0.87 6.48
N GLY A 373 -19.12 0.36 6.78
CA GLY A 373 -19.55 0.81 8.10
C GLY A 373 -18.44 1.27 9.05
N ASN A 374 -17.18 1.29 8.57
CA ASN A 374 -16.05 1.73 9.38
C ASN A 374 -15.55 3.12 8.95
N PHE A 375 -14.96 3.83 9.89
CA PHE A 375 -14.32 5.11 9.64
C PHE A 375 -13.12 5.29 10.57
N VAL A 376 -12.24 6.22 10.23
CA VAL A 376 -11.12 6.63 11.08
C VAL A 376 -10.83 8.11 10.88
N SER A 377 -10.58 8.81 11.98
CA SER A 377 -10.11 10.20 11.97
C SER A 377 -8.61 10.20 12.25
N LEU A 378 -7.85 10.79 11.33
CA LEU A 378 -6.38 10.81 11.34
C LEU A 378 -5.90 12.24 11.51
N SER A 379 -4.90 12.42 12.36
CA SER A 379 -4.17 13.67 12.46
C SER A 379 -3.18 13.84 11.31
N LYS A 380 -2.75 15.07 11.05
CA LYS A 380 -1.76 15.38 10.02
C LYS A 380 -0.49 14.53 10.14
N SER A 381 0.01 14.31 11.35
CA SER A 381 1.22 13.51 11.59
C SER A 381 1.08 12.01 11.27
N GLN A 382 -0.13 11.55 11.03
CA GLN A 382 -0.42 10.15 10.67
C GLN A 382 -0.55 9.93 9.16
N LEU A 383 -0.47 10.98 8.34
CA LEU A 383 -0.58 10.91 6.89
C LEU A 383 0.66 11.54 6.25
N SER A 384 1.41 10.78 5.47
CA SER A 384 2.64 11.24 4.83
C SER A 384 2.41 11.98 3.51
N GLU A 385 1.28 11.73 2.85
CA GLU A 385 0.96 12.24 1.51
C GLU A 385 -0.17 13.28 1.53
N VAL A 386 -0.59 13.74 2.72
CA VAL A 386 -1.64 14.76 2.89
C VAL A 386 -1.18 15.81 3.87
N ASP A 387 -1.34 17.08 3.51
CA ASP A 387 -0.90 18.24 4.31
C ASP A 387 -2.00 19.28 4.47
N TRP A 388 -2.12 19.86 5.69
CA TRP A 388 -2.98 20.98 6.02
C TRP A 388 -2.46 21.75 7.24
N PRO A 389 -2.77 23.05 7.45
CA PRO A 389 -2.08 23.90 8.42
C PRO A 389 -2.52 23.74 9.88
N ASP A 390 -3.67 23.16 10.15
CA ASP A 390 -4.30 23.15 11.47
C ASP A 390 -4.19 21.81 12.21
N ASN A 391 -4.81 21.73 13.40
CA ASN A 391 -4.84 20.53 14.23
C ASN A 391 -6.14 19.70 14.04
N GLN A 392 -6.92 19.97 13.02
CA GLN A 392 -8.12 19.20 12.72
C GLN A 392 -7.75 17.79 12.23
N SER A 393 -8.65 16.85 12.41
CA SER A 393 -8.48 15.49 11.89
C SER A 393 -9.16 15.36 10.53
N LEU A 394 -8.50 14.69 9.60
CA LEU A 394 -9.08 14.19 8.37
C LEU A 394 -9.82 12.88 8.66
N THR A 395 -11.02 12.72 8.13
CA THR A 395 -11.78 11.49 8.34
C THR A 395 -11.90 10.69 7.05
N TYR A 396 -11.47 9.45 7.10
CA TYR A 396 -11.76 8.45 6.08
C TYR A 396 -13.04 7.71 6.47
N VAL A 397 -13.93 7.48 5.51
CA VAL A 397 -15.20 6.78 5.71
C VAL A 397 -15.35 5.68 4.66
N ALA A 398 -15.46 4.42 5.11
CA ALA A 398 -15.95 3.31 4.31
C ALA A 398 -17.43 3.12 4.65
N ALA A 399 -18.33 3.53 3.75
CA ALA A 399 -19.74 3.65 4.03
C ALA A 399 -20.43 2.30 4.24
N SER A 400 -21.43 2.26 5.11
CA SER A 400 -22.31 1.09 5.25
C SER A 400 -23.10 0.88 3.96
N ILE A 401 -23.32 -0.37 3.58
CA ILE A 401 -24.19 -0.70 2.44
C ILE A 401 -25.61 -0.19 2.75
N GLY A 402 -26.17 0.58 1.82
CA GLY A 402 -27.48 1.23 2.00
C GLY A 402 -27.43 2.46 2.92
N ASP A 403 -26.27 3.09 3.07
CA ASP A 403 -26.11 4.33 3.81
C ASP A 403 -27.08 5.42 3.35
N GLY A 404 -27.76 6.06 4.30
CA GLY A 404 -28.74 7.12 4.02
C GLY A 404 -28.14 8.38 3.40
N ALA A 405 -26.83 8.59 3.51
CA ALA A 405 -26.10 9.65 2.84
C ALA A 405 -25.64 9.26 1.42
N TYR A 406 -25.86 8.01 1.01
CA TYR A 406 -25.45 7.45 -0.28
C TYR A 406 -23.93 7.38 -0.49
N LEU A 407 -23.14 7.41 0.58
CA LEU A 407 -21.67 7.35 0.48
C LEU A 407 -21.19 5.98 0.00
N ASP A 408 -21.98 4.94 0.21
CA ASP A 408 -21.76 3.59 -0.33
C ASP A 408 -21.77 3.53 -1.87
N ARG A 409 -22.19 4.62 -2.53
CA ARG A 409 -22.17 4.76 -3.99
C ARG A 409 -20.91 5.42 -4.53
N ALA A 410 -20.02 5.88 -3.67
CA ALA A 410 -18.69 6.34 -4.08
C ALA A 410 -17.90 5.23 -4.80
N TRP A 411 -16.88 5.59 -5.53
CA TRP A 411 -15.95 4.59 -6.07
C TRP A 411 -15.30 3.84 -4.89
N ASN A 412 -15.26 2.52 -4.94
CA ASN A 412 -14.85 1.66 -3.83
C ASN A 412 -15.75 1.71 -2.56
N GLY A 413 -16.80 2.52 -2.52
CA GLY A 413 -17.68 2.70 -1.36
C GLY A 413 -17.05 3.50 -0.22
N ASP A 414 -16.01 4.28 -0.50
CA ASP A 414 -15.30 5.09 0.49
C ASP A 414 -15.06 6.52 0.02
N VAL A 415 -14.85 7.42 0.96
CA VAL A 415 -14.63 8.85 0.71
C VAL A 415 -13.71 9.45 1.77
N ILE A 416 -13.11 10.57 1.43
CA ILE A 416 -12.51 11.48 2.40
C ILE A 416 -13.55 12.52 2.83
N GLU A 417 -13.76 12.63 4.13
CA GLU A 417 -14.63 13.62 4.74
C GLU A 417 -13.82 14.79 5.29
N LEU A 418 -14.13 15.99 4.82
CA LEU A 418 -13.61 17.24 5.31
C LEU A 418 -14.68 17.90 6.18
N LEU A 419 -14.58 17.72 7.51
CA LEU A 419 -15.51 18.34 8.43
C LEU A 419 -15.22 19.83 8.57
N ARG A 420 -16.22 20.68 8.28
CA ARG A 420 -16.10 22.13 8.34
C ARG A 420 -14.98 22.69 7.42
N PHE A 421 -14.84 22.14 6.22
CA PHE A 421 -13.86 22.63 5.26
C PHE A 421 -14.11 24.12 4.94
N ARG A 422 -13.33 24.99 5.59
CA ARG A 422 -13.37 26.46 5.50
C ARG A 422 -12.06 27.02 6.01
N ASN A 423 -11.85 28.31 5.82
CA ASN A 423 -10.66 29.01 6.32
C ASN A 423 -10.44 28.73 7.83
N GLY A 424 -9.24 28.22 8.16
CA GLY A 424 -8.84 27.81 9.50
C GLY A 424 -9.32 26.42 9.94
N PHE A 425 -9.92 25.62 9.02
CA PHE A 425 -10.37 24.25 9.28
C PHE A 425 -10.15 23.37 8.06
N LEU A 426 -9.12 22.51 8.08
CA LEU A 426 -8.69 21.65 6.97
C LEU A 426 -8.43 22.42 5.66
N ASP A 427 -8.06 23.69 5.76
CA ASP A 427 -7.94 24.61 4.64
C ASP A 427 -6.64 25.46 4.71
N PRO A 428 -5.82 25.46 3.64
CA PRO A 428 -5.93 24.58 2.47
C PRO A 428 -5.52 23.16 2.78
N ILE A 429 -6.10 22.19 2.08
CA ILE A 429 -5.66 20.79 2.15
C ILE A 429 -4.98 20.37 0.85
N THR A 430 -3.83 19.73 0.96
CA THR A 430 -2.99 19.34 -0.16
C THR A 430 -2.74 17.83 -0.13
N PHE A 431 -2.89 17.17 -1.28
CA PHE A 431 -2.58 15.76 -1.46
C PHE A 431 -1.45 15.60 -2.47
N ASP A 432 -0.56 14.65 -2.21
CA ASP A 432 0.43 14.21 -3.20
C ASP A 432 -0.23 13.20 -4.15
N THR A 433 -0.27 13.53 -5.44
CA THR A 433 -0.91 12.66 -6.45
C THR A 433 -0.12 11.39 -6.69
N PRO A 434 -0.72 10.34 -7.28
CA PRO A 434 0.03 9.31 -7.97
C PRO A 434 0.92 9.91 -9.07
N VAL A 435 1.83 9.10 -9.64
CA VAL A 435 2.66 9.54 -10.77
C VAL A 435 1.79 9.87 -11.97
N ILE A 436 1.92 11.09 -12.49
CA ILE A 436 1.25 11.55 -13.71
C ILE A 436 2.31 11.72 -14.80
N ILE A 437 2.05 11.13 -15.98
CA ILE A 437 2.94 11.27 -17.15
C ILE A 437 2.79 12.68 -17.72
N LYS A 438 3.90 13.32 -18.11
CA LYS A 438 3.88 14.64 -18.74
C LYS A 438 2.89 14.70 -19.92
N GLY A 439 2.12 15.79 -20.00
CA GLY A 439 1.12 16.00 -21.07
C GLY A 439 -0.07 16.84 -20.61
N LYS A 440 -1.05 17.00 -21.48
CA LYS A 440 -2.25 17.80 -21.21
C LYS A 440 -3.40 16.94 -20.71
N TYR A 441 -4.01 17.40 -19.65
CA TYR A 441 -5.11 16.69 -18.98
C TYR A 441 -6.28 17.62 -18.69
N LYS A 442 -7.48 17.10 -18.82
CA LYS A 442 -8.67 17.61 -18.14
C LYS A 442 -8.70 17.02 -16.72
N VAL A 443 -8.88 17.89 -15.73
CA VAL A 443 -8.93 17.49 -14.32
C VAL A 443 -10.37 17.55 -13.84
N TRP A 444 -10.86 16.42 -13.36
CA TRP A 444 -12.21 16.25 -12.85
C TRP A 444 -12.15 15.90 -11.36
N VAL A 445 -13.05 16.47 -10.56
CA VAL A 445 -13.16 16.16 -9.14
C VAL A 445 -14.55 15.64 -8.85
N SER A 446 -14.62 14.49 -8.24
CA SER A 446 -15.82 13.82 -7.81
C SER A 446 -16.10 14.09 -6.34
N TYR A 447 -17.34 14.40 -6.02
CA TYR A 447 -17.78 14.72 -4.67
C TYR A 447 -19.25 14.37 -4.44
N ARG A 448 -19.59 14.14 -3.18
CA ARG A 448 -20.97 14.03 -2.77
C ARG A 448 -21.53 15.42 -2.48
N THR A 449 -22.60 15.80 -3.18
CA THR A 449 -23.26 17.10 -3.01
C THR A 449 -23.91 17.22 -1.65
N ASN A 450 -23.67 18.32 -0.94
CA ASN A 450 -24.23 18.60 0.37
C ASN A 450 -24.55 20.10 0.53
N GLU A 451 -25.79 20.43 0.81
CA GLU A 451 -26.24 21.80 0.99
C GLU A 451 -25.53 22.58 2.12
N ARG A 452 -24.94 21.85 3.06
CA ARG A 452 -24.20 22.41 4.20
C ARG A 452 -22.69 22.53 3.96
N SER A 453 -22.19 22.06 2.82
CA SER A 453 -20.78 22.12 2.48
C SER A 453 -20.30 23.54 2.16
N SER A 454 -18.99 23.72 2.05
CA SER A 454 -18.41 24.97 1.51
C SER A 454 -18.92 25.25 0.12
N ALA A 455 -19.38 26.47 -0.13
CA ALA A 455 -20.01 26.81 -1.40
C ALA A 455 -19.01 26.83 -2.55
N SER A 456 -17.82 27.39 -2.35
CA SER A 456 -16.82 27.55 -3.41
C SER A 456 -15.46 27.10 -2.94
N THR A 457 -14.79 26.33 -3.80
CA THR A 457 -13.45 25.79 -3.56
C THR A 457 -12.60 25.98 -4.79
N GLN A 458 -11.43 26.57 -4.63
CA GLN A 458 -10.39 26.62 -5.64
C GLN A 458 -9.57 25.33 -5.60
N VAL A 459 -9.35 24.73 -6.74
CA VAL A 459 -8.38 23.65 -6.89
C VAL A 459 -7.13 24.19 -7.55
N SER A 460 -5.96 23.84 -7.02
CA SER A 460 -4.66 24.19 -7.60
C SER A 460 -3.82 22.95 -7.80
N ILE A 461 -2.98 22.92 -8.84
CA ILE A 461 -2.01 21.85 -9.07
C ILE A 461 -0.62 22.47 -9.13
N ASN A 462 0.28 22.02 -8.26
CA ASN A 462 1.61 22.61 -8.05
C ASN A 462 1.54 24.13 -7.81
N GLY A 463 0.53 24.61 -7.09
CA GLY A 463 0.30 26.04 -6.83
C GLY A 463 -0.32 26.83 -8.01
N ILE A 464 -0.59 26.18 -9.14
CA ILE A 464 -1.27 26.82 -10.28
C ILE A 464 -2.78 26.62 -10.12
N PRO A 465 -3.57 27.70 -9.92
CA PRO A 465 -5.01 27.58 -9.76
C PRO A 465 -5.67 27.11 -11.06
N MET A 466 -6.58 26.15 -10.94
CA MET A 466 -7.38 25.67 -12.05
C MET A 466 -8.42 26.71 -12.45
N SER A 467 -8.86 26.68 -13.71
CA SER A 467 -9.70 27.73 -14.31
C SER A 467 -11.14 27.77 -13.81
N ARG A 468 -11.59 26.75 -13.09
CA ARG A 468 -12.95 26.64 -12.56
C ARG A 468 -12.93 26.24 -11.09
N THR A 469 -13.83 26.81 -10.31
CA THR A 469 -14.07 26.44 -8.92
C THR A 469 -15.08 25.29 -8.82
N ILE A 470 -15.08 24.61 -7.69
CA ILE A 470 -16.10 23.63 -7.31
C ILE A 470 -17.08 24.32 -6.35
N ASN A 471 -18.37 24.13 -6.57
CA ASN A 471 -19.38 24.39 -5.57
C ASN A 471 -19.96 23.05 -5.08
N PHE A 472 -19.58 22.61 -3.90
CA PHE A 472 -20.01 21.33 -3.34
C PHE A 472 -21.53 21.25 -3.04
N ARG A 473 -22.27 22.36 -3.17
CA ARG A 473 -23.73 22.41 -3.03
C ARG A 473 -24.46 22.20 -4.35
N GLU A 474 -23.77 22.35 -5.47
CA GLU A 474 -24.39 22.26 -6.79
C GLU A 474 -24.56 20.82 -7.26
N TYR A 475 -25.69 20.59 -7.87
CA TYR A 475 -25.97 19.40 -8.65
C TYR A 475 -25.81 19.72 -10.13
N GLY A 476 -25.14 18.87 -10.87
CA GLY A 476 -25.28 18.89 -12.33
C GLY A 476 -26.73 18.58 -12.69
N ASN A 477 -27.23 19.18 -13.77
CA ASN A 477 -28.58 18.87 -14.25
C ASN A 477 -28.65 17.38 -14.66
N THR A 478 -29.47 16.60 -13.95
CA THR A 478 -29.52 15.15 -14.11
C THR A 478 -30.36 14.67 -15.27
N THR A 479 -31.10 15.57 -15.93
CA THR A 479 -31.98 15.27 -17.05
C THR A 479 -31.31 15.50 -18.41
N GLU A 480 -30.23 16.27 -18.45
CA GLU A 480 -29.52 16.57 -19.69
C GLU A 480 -28.75 15.35 -20.23
N PRO A 481 -28.60 15.23 -21.54
CA PRO A 481 -27.71 14.26 -22.15
C PRO A 481 -26.27 14.44 -21.65
N GLU A 482 -25.52 13.34 -21.48
CA GLU A 482 -24.19 13.37 -20.86
C GLU A 482 -23.19 14.26 -21.60
N ARG A 483 -23.23 14.32 -22.92
CA ARG A 483 -22.37 15.22 -23.71
C ARG A 483 -22.69 16.70 -23.51
N VAL A 484 -23.95 17.02 -23.20
CA VAL A 484 -24.34 18.38 -22.81
C VAL A 484 -23.79 18.71 -21.43
N LEU A 485 -23.94 17.81 -20.48
CA LEU A 485 -23.33 17.97 -19.15
C LEU A 485 -21.81 18.15 -19.23
N GLU A 486 -21.12 17.34 -20.05
CA GLU A 486 -19.68 17.46 -20.28
C GLU A 486 -19.30 18.86 -20.77
N SER A 487 -20.04 19.41 -21.72
CA SER A 487 -19.80 20.77 -22.26
C SER A 487 -19.96 21.85 -21.18
N GLN A 488 -20.85 21.64 -20.22
CA GLN A 488 -21.06 22.50 -19.05
C GLN A 488 -20.01 22.27 -17.95
N GLY A 489 -19.17 21.22 -18.08
CA GLY A 489 -18.15 20.82 -17.11
C GLY A 489 -18.68 19.97 -15.99
N TYR A 490 -19.68 19.15 -16.23
CA TYR A 490 -20.20 18.12 -15.34
C TYR A 490 -20.25 16.76 -16.03
N LYS A 491 -20.22 15.68 -15.28
CA LYS A 491 -20.45 14.32 -15.80
C LYS A 491 -21.00 13.38 -14.73
N ARG A 492 -21.70 12.34 -15.19
CA ARG A 492 -22.11 11.20 -14.36
C ARG A 492 -21.00 10.17 -14.40
N HIS A 493 -20.08 10.25 -13.42
CA HIS A 493 -18.86 9.42 -13.40
C HIS A 493 -19.05 8.04 -12.79
N ILE A 494 -20.19 7.78 -12.11
CA ILE A 494 -20.50 6.53 -11.41
C ILE A 494 -21.65 5.81 -12.12
N GLU A 495 -21.59 4.48 -12.16
CA GLU A 495 -22.65 3.63 -12.69
C GLU A 495 -22.95 2.48 -11.69
N PRO A 496 -24.23 2.22 -11.30
CA PRO A 496 -25.40 3.03 -11.66
C PRO A 496 -25.37 4.42 -11.02
N HIS A 497 -25.79 5.40 -11.83
CA HIS A 497 -25.75 6.80 -11.44
C HIS A 497 -26.65 7.11 -10.24
N THR A 498 -26.21 8.04 -9.41
CA THR A 498 -27.00 8.66 -8.34
C THR A 498 -26.86 10.17 -8.39
N ASN A 499 -27.98 10.87 -8.16
CA ASN A 499 -28.01 12.35 -8.16
C ASN A 499 -27.24 12.98 -6.98
N ARG A 500 -26.74 12.16 -6.06
CA ARG A 500 -26.00 12.65 -4.89
C ARG A 500 -24.52 12.84 -5.18
N PHE A 501 -23.95 12.09 -6.12
CA PHE A 501 -22.58 12.26 -6.55
C PHE A 501 -22.49 13.09 -7.82
N ASN A 502 -21.61 14.07 -7.79
CA ASN A 502 -21.33 14.96 -8.90
C ASN A 502 -19.85 14.90 -9.27
N CYS A 503 -19.53 15.18 -10.52
CA CYS A 503 -18.15 15.26 -10.99
C CYS A 503 -17.98 16.55 -11.78
N ARG A 504 -17.09 17.44 -11.30
CA ARG A 504 -16.85 18.77 -11.84
C ARG A 504 -15.51 18.83 -12.56
N LEU A 505 -15.52 19.35 -13.79
CA LEU A 505 -14.30 19.76 -14.48
C LEU A 505 -13.75 21.03 -13.83
N VAL A 506 -12.57 20.93 -13.22
CA VAL A 506 -11.90 22.09 -12.60
C VAL A 506 -11.02 22.84 -13.61
N GLY A 507 -10.60 22.19 -14.69
CA GLY A 507 -9.86 22.85 -15.76
C GLY A 507 -9.01 21.91 -16.58
N ILE A 508 -8.16 22.52 -17.42
CA ILE A 508 -7.13 21.82 -18.21
C ILE A 508 -5.77 22.25 -17.66
N ILE A 509 -4.87 21.29 -17.53
CA ILE A 509 -3.50 21.54 -17.13
C ILE A 509 -2.52 20.89 -18.09
N ASP A 510 -1.38 21.54 -18.32
CA ASP A 510 -0.22 20.95 -18.96
C ASP A 510 0.77 20.54 -17.88
N ILE A 511 0.97 19.23 -17.70
CA ILE A 511 1.93 18.65 -16.76
C ILE A 511 3.28 18.58 -17.46
N PRO A 512 4.26 19.41 -17.07
CA PRO A 512 5.51 19.54 -17.83
C PRO A 512 6.49 18.37 -17.59
N THR A 513 6.38 17.71 -16.44
CA THR A 513 7.29 16.62 -16.03
C THR A 513 6.50 15.41 -15.55
N THR A 514 6.97 14.22 -15.91
CA THR A 514 6.44 12.98 -15.34
C THR A 514 6.85 12.87 -13.87
N GLY A 515 5.88 12.70 -12.98
CA GLY A 515 6.16 12.59 -11.55
C GLY A 515 4.89 12.69 -10.71
N ARG A 516 5.09 12.76 -9.40
CA ARG A 516 4.03 13.10 -8.44
C ARG A 516 3.88 14.62 -8.41
N HIS A 517 2.67 15.07 -8.23
CA HIS A 517 2.31 16.49 -8.19
C HIS A 517 1.44 16.76 -6.95
N LYS A 518 1.37 18.01 -6.55
CA LYS A 518 0.52 18.43 -5.43
C LYS A 518 -0.81 18.94 -5.96
N ILE A 519 -1.92 18.38 -5.46
CA ILE A 519 -3.25 18.94 -5.67
C ILE A 519 -3.74 19.56 -4.37
N THR A 520 -4.12 20.83 -4.42
CA THR A 520 -4.57 21.61 -3.26
C THR A 520 -6.01 22.04 -3.44
N PHE A 521 -6.80 21.86 -2.40
CA PHE A 521 -8.17 22.37 -2.28
C PHE A 521 -8.15 23.51 -1.28
N GLU A 522 -8.66 24.67 -1.69
CA GLU A 522 -8.73 25.90 -0.89
C GLU A 522 -10.18 26.42 -0.84
N ALA A 523 -10.70 26.58 0.35
CA ALA A 523 -12.05 27.13 0.55
C ALA A 523 -12.06 28.63 0.33
N LEU A 524 -12.90 29.11 -0.57
CA LEU A 524 -13.02 30.55 -0.88
C LEU A 524 -14.00 31.30 0.02
N GLN A 525 -14.65 30.60 0.97
CA GLN A 525 -15.66 31.17 1.86
C GLN A 525 -15.58 30.59 3.26
N ASP A 526 -15.85 31.42 4.27
CA ASP A 526 -15.77 31.07 5.70
C ASP A 526 -17.04 30.43 6.28
N SER A 527 -18.05 30.16 5.48
CA SER A 527 -19.43 29.97 5.96
C SER A 527 -19.86 28.52 6.19
N SER A 528 -18.99 27.53 6.01
CA SER A 528 -19.41 26.14 6.12
C SER A 528 -19.25 25.57 7.53
N ASN A 529 -20.33 25.03 8.06
CA ASN A 529 -20.34 24.15 9.22
C ASN A 529 -20.66 22.68 8.85
N GLY A 530 -20.75 22.39 7.55
CA GLY A 530 -21.14 21.08 7.05
C GLY A 530 -19.97 20.18 6.75
N GLN A 531 -20.33 18.98 6.33
CA GLN A 531 -19.41 17.96 5.86
C GLN A 531 -19.24 18.08 4.36
N THR A 532 -18.01 17.97 3.89
CA THR A 532 -17.68 17.88 2.48
C THR A 532 -17.05 16.53 2.25
N TRP A 533 -17.56 15.76 1.29
CA TRP A 533 -17.04 14.44 0.93
C TRP A 533 -16.47 14.50 -0.48
N ILE A 534 -15.20 14.16 -0.60
CA ILE A 534 -14.51 14.07 -1.86
C ILE A 534 -14.17 12.59 -2.10
N ASP A 535 -14.39 12.12 -3.31
CA ASP A 535 -14.21 10.74 -3.71
C ASP A 535 -12.93 10.60 -4.55
N VAL A 536 -13.00 10.87 -5.84
CA VAL A 536 -11.90 10.66 -6.77
C VAL A 536 -11.54 11.93 -7.55
N VAL A 537 -10.25 12.10 -7.79
CA VAL A 537 -9.73 13.08 -8.76
C VAL A 537 -9.26 12.34 -10.00
N GLU A 538 -9.77 12.76 -11.17
CA GLU A 538 -9.38 12.17 -12.42
C GLU A 538 -8.51 13.13 -13.21
N PHE A 539 -7.35 12.67 -13.65
CA PHE A 539 -6.55 13.31 -14.69
C PHE A 539 -6.78 12.54 -15.98
N ARG A 540 -7.60 13.06 -16.87
CA ARG A 540 -7.87 12.43 -18.16
C ARG A 540 -7.11 13.13 -19.28
N PRO A 541 -6.30 12.41 -20.07
CA PRO A 541 -5.68 12.98 -21.27
C PRO A 541 -6.69 13.74 -22.11
N ILE A 542 -6.29 14.88 -22.66
CA ILE A 542 -7.22 15.76 -23.38
C ILE A 542 -7.88 15.07 -24.58
N ASP A 543 -7.16 14.14 -25.20
CA ASP A 543 -7.60 13.39 -26.38
C ASP A 543 -8.37 12.11 -26.04
N MET A 544 -8.54 11.80 -24.75
CA MET A 544 -9.29 10.64 -24.28
C MET A 544 -10.78 10.97 -24.18
N ASP A 545 -11.64 9.95 -24.30
CA ASP A 545 -13.06 10.08 -23.95
C ASP A 545 -13.18 10.54 -22.48
N GLN A 546 -13.93 11.60 -22.27
CA GLN A 546 -14.06 12.21 -20.93
C GLN A 546 -15.20 11.60 -20.11
N LEU A 547 -16.10 10.85 -20.71
CA LEU A 547 -17.22 10.19 -20.05
C LEU A 547 -16.89 8.76 -19.62
N TYR A 548 -16.17 8.01 -20.46
CA TYR A 548 -15.79 6.63 -20.19
C TYR A 548 -14.28 6.45 -20.03
N PRO A 549 -13.85 5.45 -19.21
CA PRO A 549 -14.69 4.58 -18.38
C PRO A 549 -15.37 5.35 -17.25
N LYS A 550 -16.51 4.83 -16.77
CA LYS A 550 -17.14 5.24 -15.52
C LYS A 550 -16.68 4.35 -14.37
N PHE A 551 -16.90 4.78 -13.14
CA PHE A 551 -16.62 4.00 -11.95
C PHE A 551 -17.82 3.16 -11.54
N GLN A 552 -17.59 1.94 -11.09
CA GLN A 552 -18.63 1.13 -10.49
C GLN A 552 -19.01 1.72 -9.13
N ALA A 553 -20.28 2.00 -8.91
CA ALA A 553 -20.78 2.46 -7.62
C ALA A 553 -20.54 1.41 -6.52
N GLY A 554 -19.86 1.79 -5.45
CA GLY A 554 -19.57 0.91 -4.31
C GLY A 554 -18.57 -0.21 -4.59
N GLY A 555 -17.90 -0.19 -5.73
CA GLY A 555 -16.93 -1.22 -6.10
C GLY A 555 -15.73 -0.69 -6.87
N PRO A 556 -14.67 -1.51 -7.04
CA PRO A 556 -13.41 -1.09 -7.65
C PRO A 556 -13.44 -1.07 -9.19
N GLY A 557 -14.53 -1.53 -9.81
CA GLY A 557 -14.61 -1.73 -11.24
C GLY A 557 -14.62 -0.44 -12.04
N LEU A 558 -14.08 -0.52 -13.28
CA LEU A 558 -14.25 0.49 -14.31
C LEU A 558 -15.19 -0.06 -15.39
N ILE A 559 -16.16 0.77 -15.82
CA ILE A 559 -17.19 0.40 -16.78
C ILE A 559 -16.88 1.13 -18.08
N TYR A 560 -16.54 0.38 -19.09
CA TYR A 560 -16.28 0.85 -20.45
C TYR A 560 -17.58 0.86 -21.27
N GLN A 561 -17.59 1.64 -22.33
CA GLN A 561 -18.75 1.73 -23.22
C GLN A 561 -18.94 0.45 -24.02
#